data_813f59035534efa43ab6f3fe68a78a92
#
_entry.id   813f59035534efa43ab6f3fe68a78a92
#
_cell.length_a   1.000
_cell.length_b   1.000
_cell.length_c   1.000
_cell.angle_alpha   90.00
_cell.angle_beta   90.00
_cell.angle_gamma   90.00
#
_symmetry.space_group_name_H-M   'P 1'
#
loop_
_entity.id
_entity.type
_entity.pdbx_description
1 polymer ?
#
loop_
_entity_poly.entity_id
_entity_poly.type
_entity_poly.pdbx_seq_one_letter_code
_entity_poly.pdbx_strand_id
1 'polypeptide(L)'
;MDFGITLPTPADSWKTVKRAEDAGFSTAWFYDTQVLSADIFVAMGAAAVKTDRIRLGTGVLIPSNRIVPVAANGLASLNALAPGRILAGFGTGFTGRRSIGLGPYKVSDMRDYIRAVTSMLRGETPEILIEGKARKVGFLNPETGLINIKDPIPVSISALGPRTRRLTAELDADWINVNFSEEFSAATARDMDAQYRAAGKDPARRRKLIFSFGAVLQEGEAYDSPRVKAQVGPVATMFLHDAMEAQNYGSLLGEFAGSGAPDPGLEQIFREYRALYESYTPTDARYLTLHKGHLMFVRPEEGRFVTADLIRTLTSSGTAPELRDRIRRLKEAGYDEVVVQVTPGCEVMIDEWARVFEIV
;
A
#
# COMPACT_ATOMS: atom_id res chain seq x y z
N MET A 1 3.95 17.01 9.23
CA MET A 1 3.33 15.83 8.61
C MET A 1 3.72 15.81 7.17
N ASP A 2 4.23 14.68 6.68
CA ASP A 2 4.62 14.51 5.28
C ASP A 2 3.42 14.06 4.43
N PHE A 3 3.53 14.24 3.11
CA PHE A 3 2.50 13.80 2.16
C PHE A 3 3.14 13.01 1.03
N GLY A 4 2.55 11.86 0.74
CA GLY A 4 3.01 10.94 -0.28
C GLY A 4 1.92 10.57 -1.27
N ILE A 5 2.34 9.95 -2.36
CA ILE A 5 1.44 9.26 -3.29
C ILE A 5 1.69 7.76 -3.25
N THR A 6 0.66 6.97 -3.57
CA THR A 6 0.81 5.56 -3.92
C THR A 6 0.16 5.30 -5.27
N LEU A 7 0.71 4.36 -6.04
CA LEU A 7 0.29 4.15 -7.42
C LEU A 7 0.55 2.73 -7.88
N PRO A 8 -0.29 2.20 -8.79
CA PRO A 8 0.11 1.09 -9.65
C PRO A 8 1.38 1.45 -10.43
N THR A 9 2.10 0.47 -10.90
CA THR A 9 3.43 0.62 -11.51
C THR A 9 3.45 0.41 -13.03
N PRO A 10 2.82 1.27 -13.87
CA PRO A 10 3.17 1.25 -15.29
C PRO A 10 4.66 1.59 -15.46
N ALA A 11 5.30 1.08 -16.51
CA ALA A 11 6.73 1.26 -16.72
C ALA A 11 7.14 2.74 -16.84
N ASP A 12 6.20 3.61 -17.22
CA ASP A 12 6.38 5.06 -17.31
C ASP A 12 5.82 5.84 -16.11
N SER A 13 5.52 5.16 -15.00
CA SER A 13 5.04 5.78 -13.75
C SER A 13 5.94 6.88 -13.21
N TRP A 14 7.20 6.93 -13.64
CA TRP A 14 8.11 8.03 -13.32
C TRP A 14 7.54 9.41 -13.70
N LYS A 15 6.66 9.52 -14.72
CA LYS A 15 6.01 10.78 -15.09
C LYS A 15 5.08 11.27 -13.99
N THR A 16 4.26 10.37 -13.44
CA THR A 16 3.37 10.64 -12.31
C THR A 16 4.17 11.00 -11.06
N VAL A 17 5.26 10.26 -10.80
CA VAL A 17 6.14 10.52 -9.66
C VAL A 17 6.86 11.86 -9.78
N LYS A 18 7.34 12.21 -10.98
CA LYS A 18 7.96 13.52 -11.23
C LYS A 18 6.96 14.66 -11.01
N ARG A 19 5.71 14.51 -11.50
CA ARG A 19 4.65 15.49 -11.24
C ARG A 19 4.37 15.65 -9.74
N ALA A 20 4.35 14.55 -8.98
CA ALA A 20 4.17 14.59 -7.54
C ALA A 20 5.35 15.30 -6.84
N GLU A 21 6.59 15.01 -7.25
CA GLU A 21 7.78 15.72 -6.76
C GLU A 21 7.69 17.23 -7.00
N ASP A 22 7.28 17.64 -8.21
CA ASP A 22 7.14 19.04 -8.59
C ASP A 22 6.01 19.75 -7.82
N ALA A 23 4.96 19.00 -7.46
CA ALA A 23 3.85 19.45 -6.61
C ALA A 23 4.18 19.45 -5.10
N GLY A 24 5.40 19.01 -4.70
CA GLY A 24 5.85 19.09 -3.31
C GLY A 24 5.62 17.83 -2.46
N PHE A 25 5.19 16.73 -3.06
CA PHE A 25 5.08 15.46 -2.33
C PHE A 25 6.47 14.93 -1.94
N SER A 26 6.55 14.29 -0.78
CA SER A 26 7.79 13.83 -0.18
C SER A 26 8.11 12.36 -0.45
N THR A 27 7.10 11.54 -0.79
CA THR A 27 7.24 10.11 -1.04
C THR A 27 6.35 9.62 -2.18
N ALA A 28 6.81 8.58 -2.87
CA ALA A 28 6.02 7.80 -3.82
C ALA A 28 6.16 6.31 -3.49
N TRP A 29 5.02 5.64 -3.28
CA TRP A 29 4.94 4.24 -2.90
C TRP A 29 4.40 3.40 -4.06
N PHE A 30 5.19 2.42 -4.50
CA PHE A 30 4.92 1.60 -5.68
C PHE A 30 4.33 0.24 -5.29
N TYR A 31 3.30 -0.20 -5.99
CA TYR A 31 2.69 -1.52 -5.76
C TYR A 31 3.53 -2.64 -6.37
N ASP A 32 3.72 -3.74 -5.63
CA ASP A 32 4.33 -4.99 -6.11
C ASP A 32 3.21 -5.97 -6.51
N THR A 33 2.57 -5.70 -7.64
CA THR A 33 1.40 -6.44 -8.13
C THR A 33 1.72 -7.12 -9.46
N GLN A 34 2.49 -8.20 -9.40
CA GLN A 34 2.76 -9.03 -10.58
C GLN A 34 1.45 -9.42 -11.27
N VAL A 35 1.47 -9.61 -12.56
CA VAL A 35 0.35 -9.87 -13.48
C VAL A 35 -0.68 -8.74 -13.64
N LEU A 36 -0.62 -7.69 -12.83
CA LEU A 36 -1.48 -6.51 -12.94
C LEU A 36 -0.75 -5.29 -13.49
N SER A 37 0.50 -5.11 -13.10
CA SER A 37 1.33 -3.95 -13.46
C SER A 37 2.78 -4.37 -13.77
N ALA A 38 3.62 -3.42 -14.19
CA ALA A 38 5.04 -3.66 -14.45
C ALA A 38 5.81 -4.04 -13.16
N ASP A 39 6.99 -4.63 -13.33
CA ASP A 39 7.87 -4.95 -12.20
C ASP A 39 8.21 -3.68 -11.40
N ILE A 40 8.07 -3.79 -10.09
CA ILE A 40 8.25 -2.68 -9.16
C ILE A 40 9.65 -2.08 -9.24
N PHE A 41 10.71 -2.89 -9.37
CA PHE A 41 12.10 -2.39 -9.41
C PHE A 41 12.41 -1.70 -10.74
N VAL A 42 11.79 -2.14 -11.84
CA VAL A 42 11.89 -1.45 -13.14
C VAL A 42 11.24 -0.06 -13.05
N ALA A 43 10.03 0.02 -12.51
CA ALA A 43 9.30 1.29 -12.36
C ALA A 43 10.02 2.24 -11.39
N MET A 44 10.47 1.75 -10.23
CA MET A 44 11.25 2.53 -9.26
C MET A 44 12.60 2.97 -9.82
N GLY A 45 13.29 2.13 -10.60
CA GLY A 45 14.55 2.48 -11.23
C GLY A 45 14.39 3.63 -12.24
N ALA A 46 13.33 3.59 -13.05
CA ALA A 46 13.00 4.69 -13.95
C ALA A 46 12.70 5.99 -13.17
N ALA A 47 11.95 5.92 -12.08
CA ALA A 47 11.66 7.08 -11.22
C ALA A 47 12.92 7.60 -10.52
N ALA A 48 13.81 6.71 -10.06
CA ALA A 48 15.05 7.07 -9.37
C ALA A 48 15.95 8.00 -10.20
N VAL A 49 16.03 7.75 -11.52
CA VAL A 49 16.87 8.55 -12.44
C VAL A 49 16.14 9.77 -13.02
N LYS A 50 14.85 9.93 -12.77
CA LYS A 50 14.03 11.05 -13.28
C LYS A 50 13.59 12.01 -12.20
N THR A 51 13.92 11.75 -10.94
CA THR A 51 13.57 12.56 -9.77
C THR A 51 14.79 12.83 -8.91
N ASP A 52 14.76 13.89 -8.13
CA ASP A 52 15.93 14.36 -7.37
C ASP A 52 15.73 14.32 -5.84
N ARG A 53 14.49 14.48 -5.35
CA ARG A 53 14.18 14.69 -3.92
C ARG A 53 13.19 13.68 -3.36
N ILE A 54 12.16 13.31 -4.13
CA ILE A 54 11.10 12.44 -3.65
C ILE A 54 11.67 11.07 -3.26
N ARG A 55 11.27 10.57 -2.09
CA ARG A 55 11.67 9.23 -1.65
C ARG A 55 10.79 8.19 -2.33
N LEU A 56 11.37 7.07 -2.68
CA LEU A 56 10.74 6.01 -3.45
C LEU A 56 10.61 4.75 -2.58
N GLY A 57 9.38 4.34 -2.32
CA GLY A 57 9.08 3.24 -1.42
C GLY A 57 8.39 2.07 -2.12
N THR A 58 8.68 0.86 -1.69
CA THR A 58 7.85 -0.30 -2.04
C THR A 58 6.59 -0.30 -1.17
N GLY A 59 5.42 -0.26 -1.76
CA GLY A 59 4.16 -0.12 -1.05
C GLY A 59 3.12 -1.21 -1.34
N VAL A 60 3.45 -2.51 -1.13
CA VAL A 60 4.54 -3.10 -0.37
C VAL A 60 5.22 -4.22 -1.17
N LEU A 61 6.48 -4.50 -0.87
CA LEU A 61 7.19 -5.66 -1.40
C LEU A 61 6.64 -6.94 -0.78
N ILE A 62 6.33 -7.91 -1.63
CA ILE A 62 5.74 -9.18 -1.19
C ILE A 62 6.83 -10.26 -1.14
N PRO A 63 7.08 -10.90 0.01
CA PRO A 63 8.17 -11.88 0.16
C PRO A 63 8.13 -13.05 -0.81
N SER A 64 6.91 -13.49 -1.22
CA SER A 64 6.77 -14.62 -2.16
C SER A 64 7.16 -14.27 -3.60
N ASN A 65 7.29 -13.00 -3.96
CA ASN A 65 7.54 -12.59 -5.34
C ASN A 65 9.04 -12.70 -5.71
N ARG A 66 9.92 -12.62 -4.71
CA ARG A 66 11.37 -12.66 -4.93
C ARG A 66 12.07 -13.35 -3.76
N ILE A 67 13.04 -14.21 -4.03
CA ILE A 67 13.91 -14.76 -2.99
C ILE A 67 14.75 -13.63 -2.34
N VAL A 68 15.18 -13.84 -1.09
CA VAL A 68 15.90 -12.86 -0.28
C VAL A 68 17.05 -12.15 -1.01
N PRO A 69 18.02 -12.86 -1.66
CA PRO A 69 19.13 -12.18 -2.33
C PRO A 69 18.69 -11.32 -3.52
N VAL A 70 17.63 -11.70 -4.24
CA VAL A 70 17.09 -10.91 -5.35
C VAL A 70 16.45 -9.62 -4.85
N ALA A 71 15.68 -9.69 -3.77
CA ALA A 71 15.07 -8.49 -3.18
C ALA A 71 16.11 -7.54 -2.58
N ALA A 72 17.07 -8.08 -1.82
CA ALA A 72 18.15 -7.29 -1.23
C ALA A 72 18.99 -6.60 -2.34
N ASN A 73 19.33 -7.34 -3.41
CA ASN A 73 20.08 -6.78 -4.53
C ASN A 73 19.29 -5.70 -5.28
N GLY A 74 17.99 -5.90 -5.50
CA GLY A 74 17.14 -4.89 -6.14
C GLY A 74 17.08 -3.59 -5.34
N LEU A 75 16.87 -3.68 -4.02
CA LEU A 75 16.85 -2.52 -3.12
C LEU A 75 18.22 -1.81 -3.08
N ALA A 76 19.33 -2.55 -2.97
CA ALA A 76 20.67 -1.99 -2.99
C ALA A 76 21.04 -1.35 -4.33
N SER A 77 20.55 -1.90 -5.45
CA SER A 77 20.72 -1.33 -6.79
C SER A 77 19.93 -0.02 -6.95
N LEU A 78 18.68 0.02 -6.47
CA LEU A 78 17.90 1.26 -6.43
C LEU A 78 18.58 2.32 -5.56
N ASN A 79 19.14 1.91 -4.42
CA ASN A 79 19.86 2.82 -3.53
C ASN A 79 21.17 3.35 -4.16
N ALA A 80 21.76 2.65 -5.13
CA ALA A 80 22.86 3.18 -5.93
C ALA A 80 22.39 4.25 -6.93
N LEU A 81 21.18 4.12 -7.49
CA LEU A 81 20.57 5.11 -8.39
C LEU A 81 20.05 6.33 -7.65
N ALA A 82 19.53 6.15 -6.44
CA ALA A 82 18.91 7.20 -5.63
C ALA A 82 19.36 7.11 -4.16
N PRO A 83 20.64 7.46 -3.85
CA PRO A 83 21.22 7.28 -2.52
C PRO A 83 20.41 7.95 -1.43
N GLY A 84 20.03 7.18 -0.36
CA GLY A 84 19.29 7.68 0.78
C GLY A 84 17.81 8.01 0.51
N ARG A 85 17.30 7.79 -0.71
CA ARG A 85 15.90 8.05 -1.08
C ARG A 85 15.04 6.79 -1.14
N ILE A 86 15.59 5.60 -0.92
CA ILE A 86 14.85 4.33 -1.02
C ILE A 86 14.23 3.95 0.32
N LEU A 87 12.99 3.49 0.30
CA LEU A 87 12.22 2.98 1.43
C LEU A 87 11.78 1.55 1.14
N ALA A 88 11.98 0.64 2.09
CA ALA A 88 11.58 -0.76 1.92
C ALA A 88 10.32 -1.06 2.75
N GLY A 89 9.15 -0.95 2.12
CA GLY A 89 7.89 -1.35 2.71
C GLY A 89 7.58 -2.83 2.39
N PHE A 90 7.21 -3.60 3.40
CA PHE A 90 6.87 -5.02 3.28
C PHE A 90 5.44 -5.29 3.72
N GLY A 91 4.84 -6.34 3.15
CA GLY A 91 3.50 -6.78 3.55
C GLY A 91 3.19 -8.21 3.10
N THR A 92 2.08 -8.73 3.60
CA THR A 92 1.63 -10.11 3.33
C THR A 92 1.07 -10.31 1.92
N GLY A 93 0.86 -9.23 1.14
CA GLY A 93 0.47 -9.30 -0.26
C GLY A 93 -1.01 -9.55 -0.48
N PHE A 94 -1.86 -8.58 -0.18
CA PHE A 94 -3.29 -8.65 -0.44
C PHE A 94 -3.58 -8.82 -1.95
N THR A 95 -3.42 -7.78 -2.74
CA THR A 95 -3.75 -7.78 -4.18
C THR A 95 -2.84 -8.72 -4.97
N GLY A 96 -1.51 -8.58 -4.82
CA GLY A 96 -0.55 -9.30 -5.65
C GLY A 96 -0.58 -10.82 -5.45
N ARG A 97 -1.03 -11.31 -4.30
CA ARG A 97 -1.18 -12.75 -4.07
C ARG A 97 -2.54 -13.26 -4.50
N ARG A 98 -3.61 -12.51 -4.20
CA ARG A 98 -4.97 -12.90 -4.61
C ARG A 98 -5.15 -12.92 -6.12
N SER A 99 -4.49 -12.04 -6.86
CA SER A 99 -4.51 -12.04 -8.33
C SER A 99 -3.92 -13.31 -8.99
N ILE A 100 -3.23 -14.14 -8.20
CA ILE A 100 -2.74 -15.47 -8.61
C ILE A 100 -3.33 -16.60 -7.77
N GLY A 101 -4.46 -16.36 -7.10
CA GLY A 101 -5.20 -17.38 -6.34
C GLY A 101 -4.56 -17.80 -5.01
N LEU A 102 -3.72 -16.93 -4.41
CA LEU A 102 -3.05 -17.24 -3.14
C LEU A 102 -3.55 -16.33 -2.01
N GLY A 103 -3.68 -16.91 -0.82
CA GLY A 103 -3.94 -16.16 0.41
C GLY A 103 -2.72 -15.35 0.90
N PRO A 104 -2.87 -14.57 1.97
CA PRO A 104 -1.79 -13.74 2.51
C PRO A 104 -0.57 -14.58 2.91
N TYR A 105 0.62 -14.02 2.72
CA TYR A 105 1.87 -14.68 3.14
C TYR A 105 1.92 -14.83 4.65
N LYS A 106 2.49 -15.92 5.15
CA LYS A 106 2.55 -16.19 6.60
C LYS A 106 3.41 -15.13 7.30
N VAL A 107 2.90 -14.60 8.41
CA VAL A 107 3.57 -13.54 9.18
C VAL A 107 4.94 -14.00 9.74
N SER A 108 5.06 -15.27 10.17
CA SER A 108 6.34 -15.84 10.61
C SER A 108 7.39 -15.85 9.50
N ASP A 109 6.96 -16.29 8.30
CA ASP A 109 7.87 -16.43 7.17
C ASP A 109 8.26 -15.03 6.63
N MET A 110 7.33 -14.06 6.69
CA MET A 110 7.60 -12.65 6.38
C MET A 110 8.62 -12.06 7.36
N ARG A 111 8.54 -12.37 8.67
CA ARG A 111 9.53 -11.95 9.66
C ARG A 111 10.93 -12.40 9.27
N ASP A 112 11.09 -13.69 8.98
CA ASP A 112 12.38 -14.29 8.68
C ASP A 112 12.94 -13.76 7.35
N TYR A 113 12.06 -13.52 6.38
CA TYR A 113 12.39 -12.87 5.13
C TYR A 113 12.91 -11.43 5.32
N ILE A 114 12.19 -10.59 6.07
CA ILE A 114 12.58 -9.20 6.33
C ILE A 114 13.92 -9.16 7.07
N ARG A 115 14.10 -10.01 8.10
CA ARG A 115 15.38 -10.11 8.83
C ARG A 115 16.53 -10.45 7.91
N ALA A 116 16.34 -11.41 7.01
CA ALA A 116 17.40 -11.82 6.07
C ALA A 116 17.71 -10.72 5.04
N VAL A 117 16.69 -10.07 4.44
CA VAL A 117 16.89 -8.95 3.51
C VAL A 117 17.64 -7.80 4.20
N THR A 118 17.18 -7.39 5.38
CA THR A 118 17.81 -6.29 6.13
C THR A 118 19.22 -6.62 6.61
N SER A 119 19.49 -7.87 6.97
CA SER A 119 20.84 -8.36 7.30
C SER A 119 21.78 -8.22 6.10
N MET A 120 21.37 -8.66 4.90
CA MET A 120 22.16 -8.47 3.69
C MET A 120 22.39 -6.97 3.39
N LEU A 121 21.38 -6.11 3.53
CA LEU A 121 21.51 -4.67 3.32
C LEU A 121 22.46 -3.99 4.33
N ARG A 122 22.75 -4.62 5.46
CA ARG A 122 23.80 -4.19 6.41
C ARG A 122 25.18 -4.79 6.10
N GLY A 123 25.32 -5.54 5.00
CA GLY A 123 26.56 -6.22 4.62
C GLY A 123 26.84 -7.50 5.40
N GLU A 124 25.86 -8.02 6.14
CA GLU A 124 25.97 -9.28 6.87
C GLU A 124 25.65 -10.47 5.96
N THR A 125 25.93 -11.68 6.44
CA THR A 125 25.73 -12.95 5.72
C THR A 125 24.75 -13.84 6.49
N PRO A 126 23.42 -13.58 6.36
CA PRO A 126 22.41 -14.39 7.01
C PRO A 126 22.39 -15.83 6.48
N GLU A 127 21.95 -16.76 7.33
CA GLU A 127 21.58 -18.10 6.91
C GLU A 127 20.11 -18.12 6.51
N ILE A 128 19.83 -18.59 5.29
CA ILE A 128 18.48 -18.66 4.72
C ILE A 128 18.21 -20.03 4.12
N LEU A 129 16.95 -20.42 4.08
CA LEU A 129 16.54 -21.67 3.45
C LEU A 129 16.38 -21.47 1.93
N ILE A 130 17.22 -22.16 1.13
CA ILE A 130 17.12 -22.18 -0.33
C ILE A 130 17.04 -23.65 -0.76
N GLU A 131 16.03 -24.00 -1.53
CA GLU A 131 15.80 -25.36 -2.03
C GLU A 131 15.86 -26.42 -0.91
N GLY A 132 15.22 -26.11 0.23
CA GLY A 132 15.15 -27.01 1.37
C GLY A 132 16.45 -27.13 2.18
N LYS A 133 17.49 -26.36 1.89
CA LYS A 133 18.78 -26.39 2.60
C LYS A 133 19.13 -25.02 3.17
N ALA A 134 19.68 -25.00 4.40
CA ALA A 134 20.24 -23.81 5.01
C ALA A 134 21.51 -23.40 4.27
N ARG A 135 21.61 -22.14 3.88
CA ARG A 135 22.75 -21.56 3.16
C ARG A 135 23.06 -20.15 3.68
N LYS A 136 24.34 -19.87 3.87
CA LYS A 136 24.81 -18.52 4.14
C LYS A 136 24.86 -17.73 2.83
N VAL A 137 24.21 -16.57 2.79
CA VAL A 137 24.11 -15.72 1.58
C VAL A 137 24.45 -14.29 1.93
N GLY A 138 25.33 -13.67 1.15
CA GLY A 138 25.73 -12.27 1.31
C GLY A 138 26.16 -11.66 -0.02
N PHE A 139 26.35 -10.35 -0.07
CA PHE A 139 26.93 -9.70 -1.24
C PHE A 139 28.40 -10.06 -1.35
N LEU A 140 28.83 -10.45 -2.54
CA LEU A 140 30.20 -10.94 -2.76
C LEU A 140 31.23 -9.82 -2.96
N ASN A 141 30.81 -8.70 -3.57
CA ASN A 141 31.71 -7.60 -3.92
C ASN A 141 31.08 -6.24 -3.56
N PRO A 142 30.63 -6.01 -2.32
CA PRO A 142 29.96 -4.76 -1.94
C PRO A 142 30.86 -3.52 -2.03
N GLU A 143 32.19 -3.72 -1.94
CA GLU A 143 33.21 -2.66 -2.01
C GLU A 143 33.40 -2.09 -3.41
N THR A 144 32.95 -2.77 -4.46
CA THR A 144 33.15 -2.34 -5.85
C THR A 144 32.24 -1.18 -6.29
N GLY A 145 31.23 -0.84 -5.47
CA GLY A 145 30.30 0.26 -5.79
C GLY A 145 29.24 -0.09 -6.84
N LEU A 146 29.08 -1.36 -7.19
CA LEU A 146 28.01 -1.82 -8.10
C LEU A 146 26.61 -1.70 -7.46
N ILE A 147 26.55 -1.69 -6.14
CA ILE A 147 25.34 -1.50 -5.34
C ILE A 147 25.65 -0.55 -4.18
N ASN A 148 24.61 0.00 -3.56
CA ASN A 148 24.78 0.87 -2.40
C ASN A 148 24.10 0.27 -1.15
N ILE A 149 24.92 -0.19 -0.21
CA ILE A 149 24.52 -0.65 1.12
C ILE A 149 25.11 0.26 2.24
N LYS A 150 25.71 1.40 1.86
CA LYS A 150 26.28 2.37 2.83
C LYS A 150 25.20 3.28 3.41
N ASP A 151 24.29 3.73 2.55
CA ASP A 151 23.14 4.52 2.98
C ASP A 151 22.04 3.60 3.49
N PRO A 152 21.56 3.78 4.74
CA PRO A 152 20.52 2.94 5.31
C PRO A 152 19.22 3.02 4.51
N ILE A 153 18.58 1.88 4.30
CA ILE A 153 17.23 1.80 3.72
C ILE A 153 16.23 1.57 4.87
N PRO A 154 15.41 2.57 5.22
CA PRO A 154 14.39 2.42 6.25
C PRO A 154 13.37 1.33 5.88
N VAL A 155 12.96 0.57 6.89
CA VAL A 155 11.98 -0.53 6.74
C VAL A 155 10.65 -0.11 7.29
N SER A 156 9.60 -0.30 6.51
CA SER A 156 8.21 -0.12 6.93
C SER A 156 7.43 -1.43 6.75
N ILE A 157 6.44 -1.68 7.59
CA ILE A 157 5.59 -2.88 7.48
C ILE A 157 4.13 -2.47 7.41
N SER A 158 3.42 -2.94 6.37
CA SER A 158 1.97 -2.82 6.29
C SER A 158 1.32 -3.81 7.25
N ALA A 159 0.70 -3.28 8.31
CA ALA A 159 0.24 -4.07 9.42
C ALA A 159 -1.16 -3.63 9.90
N LEU A 160 -2.21 -4.23 9.32
CA LEU A 160 -3.60 -3.99 9.71
C LEU A 160 -4.01 -4.82 10.93
N GLY A 161 -3.65 -6.10 10.95
CA GLY A 161 -4.01 -7.02 12.02
C GLY A 161 -3.03 -7.00 13.20
N PRO A 162 -3.45 -7.47 14.38
CA PRO A 162 -2.66 -7.41 15.61
C PRO A 162 -1.35 -8.24 15.54
N ARG A 163 -1.34 -9.33 14.77
CA ARG A 163 -0.12 -10.16 14.59
C ARG A 163 0.95 -9.41 13.80
N THR A 164 0.56 -8.69 12.75
CA THR A 164 1.49 -7.92 11.93
C THR A 164 1.95 -6.66 12.65
N ARG A 165 1.07 -6.00 13.43
CA ARG A 165 1.49 -4.86 14.29
C ARG A 165 2.52 -5.28 15.34
N ARG A 166 2.33 -6.45 15.97
CA ARG A 166 3.34 -7.00 16.88
C ARG A 166 4.67 -7.26 16.18
N LEU A 167 4.63 -7.84 14.98
CA LEU A 167 5.83 -8.05 14.16
C LEU A 167 6.53 -6.72 13.82
N THR A 168 5.77 -5.68 13.47
CA THR A 168 6.31 -4.35 13.18
C THR A 168 7.10 -3.80 14.37
N ALA A 169 6.55 -3.92 15.57
CA ALA A 169 7.23 -3.51 16.80
C ALA A 169 8.45 -4.39 17.12
N GLU A 170 8.36 -5.70 16.94
CA GLU A 170 9.47 -6.65 17.13
C GLU A 170 10.66 -6.34 16.23
N LEU A 171 10.41 -5.99 14.97
CA LEU A 171 11.43 -5.66 13.99
C LEU A 171 11.91 -4.21 14.07
N ASP A 172 11.35 -3.42 14.97
CA ASP A 172 11.67 -2.01 15.14
C ASP A 172 11.53 -1.23 13.81
N ALA A 173 10.48 -1.53 13.06
CA ALA A 173 10.18 -0.98 11.74
C ALA A 173 9.16 0.17 11.83
N ASP A 174 9.11 1.02 10.80
CA ASP A 174 8.04 1.99 10.63
C ASP A 174 6.72 1.27 10.26
N TRP A 175 5.58 1.90 10.51
CA TRP A 175 4.28 1.28 10.33
C TRP A 175 3.48 1.91 9.20
N ILE A 176 2.97 1.08 8.29
CA ILE A 176 2.00 1.47 7.26
C ILE A 176 0.62 0.96 7.68
N ASN A 177 -0.33 1.90 7.82
CA ASN A 177 -1.75 1.61 8.04
C ASN A 177 -2.57 1.99 6.79
N VAL A 178 -3.84 1.61 6.77
CA VAL A 178 -4.83 2.03 5.79
C VAL A 178 -5.93 2.82 6.49
N ASN A 179 -6.30 3.96 5.92
CA ASN A 179 -7.36 4.81 6.47
C ASN A 179 -8.73 4.30 6.00
N PHE A 180 -9.49 3.82 6.93
CA PHE A 180 -10.85 3.39 6.70
C PHE A 180 -11.87 4.31 7.40
N SER A 181 -11.63 4.62 8.66
CA SER A 181 -12.29 5.67 9.40
C SER A 181 -11.29 6.32 10.37
N GLU A 182 -11.59 7.53 10.78
CA GLU A 182 -10.74 8.28 11.72
C GLU A 182 -10.69 7.61 13.11
N GLU A 183 -11.82 7.08 13.56
CA GLU A 183 -11.90 6.36 14.82
C GLU A 183 -11.05 5.09 14.82
N PHE A 184 -11.16 4.30 13.74
CA PHE A 184 -10.34 3.11 13.54
C PHE A 184 -8.86 3.48 13.46
N SER A 185 -8.52 4.51 12.69
CA SER A 185 -7.14 4.98 12.53
C SER A 185 -6.54 5.44 13.85
N ALA A 186 -7.29 6.19 14.66
CA ALA A 186 -6.84 6.63 15.98
C ALA A 186 -6.71 5.46 16.97
N ALA A 187 -7.64 4.51 16.95
CA ALA A 187 -7.59 3.34 17.82
C ALA A 187 -6.39 2.44 17.48
N THR A 188 -6.16 2.19 16.19
CA THR A 188 -5.02 1.36 15.74
C THR A 188 -3.67 2.05 15.95
N ALA A 189 -3.58 3.39 15.89
CA ALA A 189 -2.38 4.13 16.24
C ALA A 189 -2.01 3.96 17.72
N ARG A 190 -3.01 4.05 18.61
CA ARG A 190 -2.80 3.80 20.06
C ARG A 190 -2.35 2.36 20.34
N ASP A 191 -2.95 1.38 19.66
CA ASP A 191 -2.53 -0.02 19.78
C ASP A 191 -1.10 -0.22 19.26
N MET A 192 -0.74 0.39 18.12
CA MET A 192 0.62 0.31 17.60
C MET A 192 1.66 0.88 18.56
N ASP A 193 1.36 2.02 19.20
CA ASP A 193 2.21 2.60 20.24
C ASP A 193 2.37 1.66 21.44
N ALA A 194 1.29 0.97 21.83
CA ALA A 194 1.35 -0.04 22.90
C ALA A 194 2.21 -1.25 22.49
N GLN A 195 2.14 -1.70 21.24
CA GLN A 195 2.99 -2.79 20.72
C GLN A 195 4.49 -2.39 20.72
N TYR A 196 4.83 -1.16 20.31
CA TYR A 196 6.22 -0.68 20.39
C TYR A 196 6.72 -0.66 21.84
N ARG A 197 5.95 -0.10 22.77
CA ARG A 197 6.33 -0.09 24.21
C ARG A 197 6.47 -1.51 24.77
N ALA A 198 5.57 -2.42 24.42
CA ALA A 198 5.64 -3.82 24.84
C ALA A 198 6.89 -4.55 24.28
N ALA A 199 7.37 -4.13 23.11
CA ALA A 199 8.62 -4.62 22.52
C ALA A 199 9.87 -3.88 23.04
N GLY A 200 9.75 -2.98 24.02
CA GLY A 200 10.85 -2.18 24.55
C GLY A 200 11.36 -1.10 23.58
N LYS A 201 10.49 -0.66 22.66
CA LYS A 201 10.81 0.34 21.65
C LYS A 201 10.12 1.68 21.96
N ASP A 202 10.73 2.78 21.54
CA ASP A 202 10.16 4.11 21.64
C ASP A 202 9.27 4.41 20.43
N PRO A 203 7.93 4.57 20.61
CA PRO A 203 7.02 4.89 19.51
C PRO A 203 7.38 6.20 18.78
N ALA A 204 7.94 7.18 19.48
CA ALA A 204 8.29 8.48 18.92
C ALA A 204 9.44 8.41 17.90
N ARG A 205 10.20 7.31 17.90
CA ARG A 205 11.31 7.06 16.98
C ARG A 205 10.86 6.32 15.71
N ARG A 206 9.58 5.96 15.59
CA ARG A 206 9.03 5.18 14.48
C ARG A 206 7.97 5.99 13.76
N ARG A 207 8.09 6.03 12.45
CA ARG A 207 7.12 6.73 11.60
C ARG A 207 5.85 5.89 11.46
N LYS A 208 4.73 6.57 11.51
CA LYS A 208 3.40 6.00 11.26
C LYS A 208 2.85 6.63 9.99
N LEU A 209 2.72 5.82 8.96
CA LEU A 209 2.21 6.21 7.66
C LEU A 209 0.79 5.69 7.49
N ILE A 210 -0.08 6.47 6.85
CA ILE A 210 -1.44 6.04 6.58
C ILE A 210 -1.78 6.23 5.10
N PHE A 211 -2.15 5.13 4.44
CA PHE A 211 -2.63 5.14 3.07
C PHE A 211 -4.11 5.49 3.06
N SER A 212 -4.46 6.58 2.39
CA SER A 212 -5.80 7.14 2.33
C SER A 212 -6.28 7.17 0.88
N PHE A 213 -7.38 6.50 0.62
CA PHE A 213 -7.94 6.33 -0.72
C PHE A 213 -9.17 7.21 -0.89
N GLY A 214 -9.04 8.33 -1.59
CA GLY A 214 -10.13 9.28 -1.72
C GLY A 214 -9.96 10.26 -2.88
N ALA A 215 -11.06 10.89 -3.25
CA ALA A 215 -11.11 12.01 -4.19
C ALA A 215 -11.41 13.32 -3.46
N VAL A 216 -10.85 14.42 -3.96
CA VAL A 216 -11.21 15.77 -3.52
C VAL A 216 -12.45 16.21 -4.29
N LEU A 217 -13.61 16.29 -3.62
CA LEU A 217 -14.86 16.72 -4.23
C LEU A 217 -14.86 18.24 -4.45
N GLN A 218 -15.42 18.65 -5.59
CA GLN A 218 -15.74 20.05 -5.84
C GLN A 218 -17.02 20.45 -5.06
N GLU A 219 -17.24 21.74 -4.92
CA GLU A 219 -18.45 22.23 -4.23
C GLU A 219 -19.70 21.76 -4.97
N GLY A 220 -20.62 21.12 -4.23
CA GLY A 220 -21.85 20.55 -4.79
C GLY A 220 -21.69 19.30 -5.65
N GLU A 221 -20.47 18.74 -5.77
CA GLU A 221 -20.24 17.56 -6.58
C GLU A 221 -20.76 16.28 -5.91
N ALA A 222 -21.48 15.48 -6.67
CA ALA A 222 -21.95 14.18 -6.21
C ALA A 222 -20.79 13.18 -6.07
N TYR A 223 -20.84 12.32 -5.03
CA TYR A 223 -19.85 11.26 -4.82
C TYR A 223 -19.74 10.28 -5.97
N ASP A 224 -20.80 10.12 -6.77
CA ASP A 224 -20.84 9.24 -7.94
C ASP A 224 -20.78 10.00 -9.27
N SER A 225 -20.29 11.24 -9.27
CA SER A 225 -20.01 11.96 -10.51
C SER A 225 -19.05 11.16 -11.40
N PRO A 226 -19.07 11.31 -12.72
CA PRO A 226 -18.16 10.60 -13.62
C PRO A 226 -16.69 10.79 -13.24
N ARG A 227 -16.30 12.00 -12.80
CA ARG A 227 -14.94 12.33 -12.35
C ARG A 227 -14.56 11.58 -11.08
N VAL A 228 -15.41 11.61 -10.07
CA VAL A 228 -15.16 10.92 -8.79
C VAL A 228 -15.13 9.41 -9.00
N LYS A 229 -16.04 8.85 -9.80
CA LYS A 229 -15.99 7.42 -10.17
C LYS A 229 -14.70 7.02 -10.88
N ALA A 230 -14.17 7.88 -11.75
CA ALA A 230 -12.90 7.61 -12.42
C ALA A 230 -11.73 7.59 -11.40
N GLN A 231 -11.72 8.52 -10.45
CA GLN A 231 -10.65 8.65 -9.47
C GLN A 231 -10.64 7.55 -8.40
N VAL A 232 -11.79 7.20 -7.83
CA VAL A 232 -11.88 6.29 -6.66
C VAL A 232 -12.77 5.07 -6.86
N GLY A 233 -13.45 4.95 -7.99
CA GLY A 233 -14.22 3.75 -8.30
C GLY A 233 -13.40 2.47 -8.25
N PRO A 234 -12.16 2.43 -8.77
CA PRO A 234 -11.29 1.26 -8.66
C PRO A 234 -10.97 0.85 -7.23
N VAL A 235 -10.90 1.82 -6.30
CA VAL A 235 -10.75 1.55 -4.86
C VAL A 235 -12.06 1.04 -4.26
N ALA A 236 -13.18 1.65 -4.59
CA ALA A 236 -14.49 1.22 -4.10
C ALA A 236 -14.80 -0.23 -4.52
N THR A 237 -14.47 -0.62 -5.78
CA THR A 237 -14.62 -2.00 -6.24
C THR A 237 -13.65 -2.97 -5.56
N MET A 238 -12.48 -2.53 -5.12
CA MET A 238 -11.55 -3.37 -4.36
C MET A 238 -12.20 -3.96 -3.11
N PHE A 239 -13.08 -3.22 -2.44
CA PHE A 239 -13.82 -3.72 -1.29
C PHE A 239 -14.87 -4.77 -1.66
N LEU A 240 -15.46 -4.67 -2.85
CA LEU A 240 -16.35 -5.72 -3.38
C LEU A 240 -15.55 -6.99 -3.66
N HIS A 241 -14.34 -6.86 -4.25
CA HIS A 241 -13.43 -7.99 -4.47
C HIS A 241 -13.04 -8.68 -3.14
N ASP A 242 -12.69 -7.88 -2.12
CA ASP A 242 -12.37 -8.39 -0.78
C ASP A 242 -13.51 -9.22 -0.19
N ALA A 243 -14.74 -8.71 -0.28
CA ALA A 243 -15.91 -9.40 0.25
C ALA A 243 -16.20 -10.75 -0.45
N MET A 244 -15.91 -10.87 -1.76
CA MET A 244 -16.09 -12.13 -2.49
C MET A 244 -15.09 -13.20 -2.07
N GLU A 245 -13.90 -12.83 -1.67
CA GLU A 245 -12.82 -13.74 -1.30
C GLU A 245 -12.64 -13.90 0.23
N ALA A 246 -13.45 -13.19 1.02
CA ALA A 246 -13.34 -13.17 2.48
C ALA A 246 -13.37 -14.55 3.14
N GLN A 247 -14.19 -15.49 2.63
CA GLN A 247 -14.28 -16.86 3.15
C GLN A 247 -12.99 -17.64 2.93
N ASN A 248 -12.28 -17.39 1.85
CA ASN A 248 -11.06 -18.12 1.48
C ASN A 248 -9.81 -17.54 2.14
N TYR A 249 -9.74 -16.20 2.26
CA TYR A 249 -8.49 -15.52 2.59
C TYR A 249 -8.60 -14.54 3.77
N GLY A 250 -9.78 -14.42 4.40
CA GLY A 250 -10.07 -13.35 5.34
C GLY A 250 -10.39 -12.03 4.63
N SER A 251 -10.92 -11.06 5.35
CA SER A 251 -11.38 -9.79 4.79
C SER A 251 -10.67 -8.60 5.43
N LEU A 252 -10.31 -7.62 4.61
CA LEU A 252 -9.90 -6.30 5.09
C LEU A 252 -11.07 -5.61 5.79
N LEU A 253 -12.29 -5.73 5.25
CA LEU A 253 -13.50 -5.19 5.85
C LEU A 253 -13.84 -5.86 7.18
N GLY A 254 -13.49 -7.14 7.37
CA GLY A 254 -13.73 -7.88 8.61
C GLY A 254 -12.97 -7.31 9.81
N GLU A 255 -11.83 -6.72 9.60
CA GLU A 255 -11.07 -5.97 10.61
C GLU A 255 -11.80 -4.67 11.02
N PHE A 256 -12.67 -4.16 10.13
CA PHE A 256 -13.51 -2.97 10.32
C PHE A 256 -14.86 -3.25 10.95
N ALA A 257 -15.52 -4.34 10.53
CA ALA A 257 -16.91 -4.67 10.87
C ALA A 257 -17.12 -4.95 12.37
N GLY A 258 -16.09 -4.87 13.19
CA GLY A 258 -16.19 -4.95 14.63
C GLY A 258 -16.97 -3.79 15.28
N SER A 259 -17.43 -2.79 14.53
CA SER A 259 -18.01 -1.56 15.08
C SER A 259 -19.47 -1.29 14.69
N GLY A 260 -20.15 -2.14 13.91
CA GLY A 260 -21.58 -1.92 13.59
C GLY A 260 -22.14 -2.86 12.52
N ALA A 261 -23.46 -2.98 12.45
CA ALA A 261 -24.15 -3.65 11.36
C ALA A 261 -23.84 -2.91 10.05
N PRO A 262 -23.57 -3.63 8.92
CA PRO A 262 -23.40 -3.00 7.62
C PRO A 262 -24.63 -2.14 7.26
N ASP A 263 -24.39 -1.04 6.58
CA ASP A 263 -25.46 -0.24 5.98
C ASP A 263 -26.34 -1.15 5.07
N PRO A 264 -27.67 -1.19 5.26
CA PRO A 264 -28.54 -2.05 4.45
C PRO A 264 -28.39 -1.85 2.94
N GLY A 265 -28.05 -0.65 2.48
CA GLY A 265 -27.77 -0.35 1.09
C GLY A 265 -26.49 -1.05 0.58
N LEU A 266 -25.46 -1.11 1.43
CA LEU A 266 -24.21 -1.83 1.11
C LEU A 266 -24.46 -3.35 1.09
N GLU A 267 -25.27 -3.90 1.99
CA GLU A 267 -25.60 -5.33 1.98
C GLU A 267 -26.24 -5.76 0.66
N GLN A 268 -27.14 -4.93 0.10
CA GLN A 268 -27.74 -5.21 -1.19
C GLN A 268 -26.68 -5.21 -2.31
N ILE A 269 -25.81 -4.20 -2.34
CA ILE A 269 -24.72 -4.12 -3.31
C ILE A 269 -23.83 -5.37 -3.25
N PHE A 270 -23.41 -5.78 -2.05
CA PHE A 270 -22.59 -6.99 -1.89
C PHE A 270 -23.30 -8.26 -2.34
N ARG A 271 -24.61 -8.37 -2.09
CA ARG A 271 -25.42 -9.51 -2.54
C ARG A 271 -25.53 -9.59 -4.06
N GLU A 272 -25.81 -8.46 -4.71
CA GLU A 272 -25.92 -8.38 -6.17
C GLU A 272 -24.56 -8.59 -6.84
N TYR A 273 -23.47 -8.04 -6.25
CA TYR A 273 -22.11 -8.26 -6.75
C TYR A 273 -21.69 -9.74 -6.63
N ARG A 274 -22.14 -10.45 -5.60
CA ARG A 274 -21.91 -11.90 -5.46
C ARG A 274 -22.47 -12.68 -6.65
N ALA A 275 -23.68 -12.34 -7.12
CA ALA A 275 -24.26 -12.99 -8.29
C ALA A 275 -23.41 -12.74 -9.55
N LEU A 276 -22.84 -11.55 -9.70
CA LEU A 276 -21.88 -11.25 -10.77
C LEU A 276 -20.61 -12.10 -10.62
N TYR A 277 -20.00 -12.12 -9.44
CA TYR A 277 -18.81 -12.91 -9.15
C TYR A 277 -19.02 -14.41 -9.43
N GLU A 278 -20.17 -14.95 -9.07
CA GLU A 278 -20.48 -16.37 -9.29
C GLU A 278 -20.58 -16.71 -10.78
N SER A 279 -20.85 -15.74 -11.66
CA SER A 279 -20.87 -15.91 -13.12
C SER A 279 -19.47 -15.94 -13.76
N TYR A 280 -18.42 -15.58 -13.03
CA TYR A 280 -17.07 -15.50 -13.60
C TYR A 280 -16.50 -16.87 -13.95
N THR A 281 -15.81 -16.92 -15.08
CA THR A 281 -15.15 -18.12 -15.60
C THR A 281 -13.67 -17.86 -15.85
N PRO A 282 -12.82 -18.90 -15.71
CA PRO A 282 -13.15 -20.27 -15.26
C PRO A 282 -13.51 -20.32 -13.76
N THR A 283 -14.38 -21.23 -13.38
CA THR A 283 -14.94 -21.29 -12.01
C THR A 283 -13.90 -21.63 -10.93
N ASP A 284 -12.83 -22.31 -11.30
CA ASP A 284 -11.70 -22.69 -10.44
C ASP A 284 -10.65 -21.56 -10.36
N ALA A 285 -10.77 -20.52 -11.19
CA ALA A 285 -9.85 -19.37 -11.19
C ALA A 285 -10.60 -18.04 -11.38
N ARG A 286 -11.73 -17.84 -10.68
CA ARG A 286 -12.51 -16.59 -10.73
C ARG A 286 -11.69 -15.34 -10.39
N TYR A 287 -10.61 -15.49 -9.64
CA TYR A 287 -9.67 -14.41 -9.32
C TYR A 287 -9.07 -13.74 -10.56
N LEU A 288 -8.92 -14.45 -11.69
CA LEU A 288 -8.42 -13.89 -12.95
C LEU A 288 -9.36 -12.82 -13.52
N THR A 289 -10.66 -13.01 -13.36
CA THR A 289 -11.67 -12.03 -13.76
C THR A 289 -11.91 -11.00 -12.68
N LEU A 290 -11.99 -11.43 -11.41
CA LEU A 290 -12.25 -10.56 -10.26
C LEU A 290 -11.22 -9.44 -10.14
N HIS A 291 -9.93 -9.76 -10.26
CA HIS A 291 -8.86 -8.78 -10.09
C HIS A 291 -8.44 -8.04 -11.37
N LYS A 292 -9.11 -8.28 -12.50
CA LYS A 292 -8.83 -7.52 -13.72
C LYS A 292 -9.17 -6.04 -13.50
N GLY A 293 -8.20 -5.16 -13.69
CA GLY A 293 -8.35 -3.71 -13.47
C GLY A 293 -8.28 -3.27 -12.00
N HIS A 294 -8.02 -4.18 -11.07
CA HIS A 294 -7.97 -3.92 -9.63
C HIS A 294 -7.08 -2.71 -9.30
N LEU A 295 -7.64 -1.72 -8.60
CA LEU A 295 -7.03 -0.44 -8.25
C LEU A 295 -6.62 0.46 -9.44
N MET A 296 -6.96 0.10 -10.68
CA MET A 296 -6.58 0.84 -11.89
C MET A 296 -7.78 1.40 -12.65
N PHE A 297 -8.82 0.60 -12.85
CA PHE A 297 -10.06 1.02 -13.54
C PHE A 297 -11.25 0.17 -13.11
N VAL A 298 -12.44 0.73 -13.24
CA VAL A 298 -13.71 0.01 -13.03
C VAL A 298 -14.10 -0.70 -14.32
N ARG A 299 -14.36 -2.00 -14.27
CA ARG A 299 -14.85 -2.74 -15.42
C ARG A 299 -16.30 -2.32 -15.76
N PRO A 300 -16.72 -2.38 -17.02
CA PRO A 300 -18.08 -1.96 -17.42
C PRO A 300 -19.19 -2.62 -16.58
N GLU A 301 -19.07 -3.92 -16.32
CA GLU A 301 -20.04 -4.69 -15.54
C GLU A 301 -20.07 -4.32 -14.04
N GLU A 302 -19.01 -3.70 -13.54
CA GLU A 302 -18.90 -3.24 -12.15
C GLU A 302 -19.43 -1.82 -11.95
N GLY A 303 -19.50 -1.02 -13.02
CA GLY A 303 -19.84 0.40 -12.94
C GLY A 303 -21.14 0.70 -12.23
N ARG A 304 -22.15 -0.20 -12.33
CA ARG A 304 -23.46 -0.05 -11.66
C ARG A 304 -23.37 -0.17 -10.11
N PHE A 305 -22.34 -0.83 -9.59
CA PHE A 305 -22.14 -1.00 -8.16
C PHE A 305 -21.36 0.15 -7.53
N VAL A 306 -20.70 0.99 -8.35
CA VAL A 306 -19.96 2.16 -7.86
C VAL A 306 -20.97 3.30 -7.65
N THR A 307 -21.67 3.26 -6.52
CA THR A 307 -22.69 4.22 -6.12
C THR A 307 -22.10 5.32 -5.22
N ALA A 308 -22.84 6.42 -5.04
CA ALA A 308 -22.46 7.48 -4.12
C ALA A 308 -22.26 6.94 -2.68
N ASP A 309 -23.15 6.04 -2.24
CA ASP A 309 -23.07 5.45 -0.90
C ASP A 309 -21.84 4.56 -0.75
N LEU A 310 -21.52 3.73 -1.76
CA LEU A 310 -20.32 2.91 -1.73
C LEU A 310 -19.04 3.77 -1.61
N ILE A 311 -18.93 4.82 -2.42
CA ILE A 311 -17.77 5.72 -2.40
C ILE A 311 -17.70 6.46 -1.07
N ARG A 312 -18.81 7.04 -0.60
CA ARG A 312 -18.85 7.80 0.64
C ARG A 312 -18.45 6.97 1.86
N THR A 313 -18.88 5.71 1.89
CA THR A 313 -18.68 4.82 3.05
C THR A 313 -17.30 4.16 3.03
N LEU A 314 -16.80 3.75 1.85
CA LEU A 314 -15.60 2.92 1.75
C LEU A 314 -14.35 3.68 1.27
N THR A 315 -14.47 4.99 1.00
CA THR A 315 -13.32 5.80 0.62
C THR A 315 -13.17 7.03 1.50
N SER A 316 -11.98 7.60 1.51
CA SER A 316 -11.69 8.85 2.23
C SER A 316 -12.02 10.09 1.38
N SER A 317 -13.03 10.00 0.48
CA SER A 317 -13.43 11.13 -0.36
C SER A 317 -14.16 12.20 0.45
N GLY A 318 -14.04 13.45 0.03
CA GLY A 318 -14.71 14.58 0.65
C GLY A 318 -14.30 15.92 0.04
N THR A 319 -14.92 17.00 0.46
CA THR A 319 -14.53 18.36 0.09
C THR A 319 -13.17 18.73 0.71
N ALA A 320 -12.48 19.70 0.14
CA ALA A 320 -11.17 20.12 0.65
C ALA A 320 -11.20 20.53 2.14
N PRO A 321 -12.22 21.26 2.67
CA PRO A 321 -12.32 21.53 4.10
C PRO A 321 -12.45 20.25 4.95
N GLU A 322 -13.32 19.31 4.56
CA GLU A 322 -13.51 18.04 5.27
C GLU A 322 -12.22 17.21 5.30
N LEU A 323 -11.51 17.15 4.17
CA LEU A 323 -10.26 16.42 4.07
C LEU A 323 -9.17 17.04 4.95
N ARG A 324 -9.07 18.39 5.02
CA ARG A 324 -8.12 19.07 5.92
C ARG A 324 -8.43 18.75 7.39
N ASP A 325 -9.70 18.72 7.76
CA ASP A 325 -10.10 18.37 9.13
C ASP A 325 -9.75 16.91 9.46
N ARG A 326 -9.95 15.99 8.53
CA ARG A 326 -9.53 14.58 8.68
C ARG A 326 -8.02 14.46 8.84
N ILE A 327 -7.24 15.14 7.99
CA ILE A 327 -5.77 15.14 8.07
C ILE A 327 -5.30 15.69 9.41
N ARG A 328 -5.93 16.75 9.93
CA ARG A 328 -5.60 17.30 11.25
C ARG A 328 -5.83 16.24 12.35
N ARG A 329 -6.96 15.54 12.32
CA ARG A 329 -7.26 14.46 13.29
C ARG A 329 -6.27 13.28 13.15
N LEU A 330 -5.85 12.92 11.95
CA LEU A 330 -4.80 11.91 11.74
C LEU A 330 -3.46 12.36 12.33
N LYS A 331 -3.09 13.61 12.15
CA LYS A 331 -1.88 14.20 12.77
C LYS A 331 -1.97 14.16 14.32
N GLU A 332 -3.11 14.53 14.88
CA GLU A 332 -3.38 14.45 16.33
C GLU A 332 -3.34 13.01 16.85
N ALA A 333 -3.76 12.03 16.03
CA ALA A 333 -3.64 10.61 16.34
C ALA A 333 -2.20 10.07 16.22
N GLY A 334 -1.24 10.92 15.81
CA GLY A 334 0.19 10.62 15.78
C GLY A 334 0.68 10.02 14.47
N TYR A 335 -0.03 10.18 13.35
CA TYR A 335 0.50 9.84 12.04
C TYR A 335 1.48 10.91 11.53
N ASP A 336 2.57 10.47 10.94
CA ASP A 336 3.66 11.32 10.41
C ASP A 336 3.50 11.61 8.93
N GLU A 337 2.77 10.74 8.20
CA GLU A 337 2.61 10.84 6.76
C GLU A 337 1.23 10.34 6.31
N VAL A 338 0.58 11.11 5.43
CA VAL A 338 -0.61 10.71 4.68
C VAL A 338 -0.22 10.43 3.24
N VAL A 339 -0.57 9.23 2.75
CA VAL A 339 -0.26 8.78 1.40
C VAL A 339 -1.57 8.60 0.63
N VAL A 340 -1.73 9.29 -0.50
CA VAL A 340 -2.95 9.21 -1.31
C VAL A 340 -2.72 8.42 -2.59
N GLN A 341 -3.70 7.61 -3.00
CA GLN A 341 -3.60 6.88 -4.26
C GLN A 341 -3.85 7.80 -5.43
N VAL A 342 -3.00 7.68 -6.46
CA VAL A 342 -3.21 8.27 -7.79
C VAL A 342 -3.64 7.17 -8.75
N THR A 343 -4.88 7.24 -9.22
CA THR A 343 -5.42 6.30 -10.20
C THR A 343 -4.88 6.62 -11.59
N PRO A 344 -4.44 5.61 -12.39
CA PRO A 344 -3.96 5.83 -13.75
C PRO A 344 -4.97 6.59 -14.61
N GLY A 345 -4.51 7.61 -15.33
CA GLY A 345 -5.35 8.51 -16.13
C GLY A 345 -6.05 9.62 -15.32
N CYS A 346 -5.85 9.65 -14.00
CA CYS A 346 -6.40 10.67 -13.11
C CYS A 346 -5.29 11.46 -12.38
N GLU A 347 -4.17 11.73 -13.05
CA GLU A 347 -3.00 12.41 -12.45
C GLU A 347 -3.31 13.84 -11.98
N VAL A 348 -4.45 14.40 -12.39
CA VAL A 348 -4.99 15.67 -11.84
C VAL A 348 -5.22 15.59 -10.32
N MET A 349 -5.42 14.38 -9.77
CA MET A 349 -5.52 14.15 -8.33
C MET A 349 -4.30 14.68 -7.56
N ILE A 350 -3.13 14.68 -8.18
CA ILE A 350 -1.90 15.25 -7.57
C ILE A 350 -2.09 16.72 -7.24
N ASP A 351 -2.58 17.52 -8.19
CA ASP A 351 -2.78 18.96 -7.98
C ASP A 351 -3.96 19.23 -7.04
N GLU A 352 -5.00 18.39 -7.10
CA GLU A 352 -6.16 18.50 -6.20
C GLU A 352 -5.73 18.26 -4.74
N TRP A 353 -4.99 17.20 -4.49
CA TRP A 353 -4.48 16.89 -3.16
C TRP A 353 -3.38 17.87 -2.69
N ALA A 354 -2.50 18.34 -3.58
CA ALA A 354 -1.51 19.35 -3.23
C ALA A 354 -2.18 20.62 -2.68
N ARG A 355 -3.30 21.05 -3.27
CA ARG A 355 -4.10 22.19 -2.74
C ARG A 355 -4.73 21.89 -1.37
N VAL A 356 -5.07 20.65 -1.07
CA VAL A 356 -5.53 20.25 0.27
C VAL A 356 -4.39 20.38 1.28
N PHE A 357 -3.19 19.94 0.91
CA PHE A 357 -2.02 19.87 1.78
C PHE A 357 -1.35 21.22 2.06
N GLU A 358 -1.38 22.17 1.12
CA GLU A 358 -0.77 23.52 1.27
C GLU A 358 -1.33 24.32 2.45
N ILE A 359 -2.47 23.94 2.99
CA ILE A 359 -3.20 24.69 4.03
C ILE A 359 -3.16 23.97 5.40
N VAL A 360 -2.54 22.80 5.51
CA VAL A 360 -2.46 22.02 6.76
C VAL A 360 -1.16 22.23 7.51
#